data_dde92d78a77c0fe8b67d7304a1e8e0bd
#
_entry.id   dde92d78a77c0fe8b67d7304a1e8e0bd
#
_cell.length_a   1.000
_cell.length_b   1.000
_cell.length_c   1.000
_cell.angle_alpha   90.00
_cell.angle_beta   90.00
_cell.angle_gamma   90.00
#
_symmetry.space_group_name_H-M   'P 1'
#
loop_
_entity.id
_entity.type
_entity.pdbx_description
1 polymer ?
#
loop_
_entity_poly.entity_id
_entity_poly.type
_entity_poly.pdbx_seq_one_letter_code
_entity_poly.pdbx_strand_id
1 'polypeptide(L)'
;LYKFVFTLPLVVNNPPAGVTITVSNDEPSAGGTDGQTVDEIRSNASSFFASQLRCVTKEDYQSRILSLPQKFGSIAKCIVERMDGGALLVHTLSYNQNKQLVQTPQLVLQNIGTYINQFRMINDQVGFGFTLNDTLFSGYVINFGVRFVVNYDRRSNPTEVKLNVIQVIKDFFKIEKMQFRQSINLNDLQYNILGLDGVIGIKELKLFQDGNNEYASGRQLYYYKGDGEVIGTDSNYGFKYNFDNAIRDGVIRPSVSSAVFELKNPNQDI
;
A
#
# COMPACT_ATOMS: atom_id res chain seq x y z
N LEU A 1 6.60 23.14 -7.78
CA LEU A 1 7.65 22.36 -8.50
C LEU A 1 8.98 22.62 -7.82
N TYR A 2 9.37 21.79 -6.84
CA TYR A 2 10.71 21.86 -6.26
C TYR A 2 11.64 21.01 -7.14
N LYS A 3 12.48 21.68 -7.90
CA LYS A 3 13.54 21.06 -8.68
C LYS A 3 14.71 20.78 -7.72
N PHE A 4 14.82 19.57 -7.17
CA PHE A 4 16.02 19.16 -6.47
C PHE A 4 17.09 18.83 -7.50
N VAL A 5 18.06 19.70 -7.62
CA VAL A 5 19.28 19.41 -8.38
C VAL A 5 20.20 18.68 -7.40
N PHE A 6 20.27 17.35 -7.52
CA PHE A 6 21.35 16.60 -6.89
C PHE A 6 22.61 16.82 -7.70
N THR A 7 23.48 17.70 -7.26
CA THR A 7 24.88 17.68 -7.68
C THR A 7 25.54 16.49 -6.99
N LEU A 8 25.53 15.33 -7.65
CA LEU A 8 26.52 14.32 -7.34
C LEU A 8 27.89 14.93 -7.61
N PRO A 9 28.87 14.88 -6.68
CA PRO A 9 30.22 15.21 -6.99
C PRO A 9 30.77 14.10 -7.91
N LEU A 10 30.38 14.13 -9.18
CA LEU A 10 31.10 13.40 -10.19
C LEU A 10 32.41 14.17 -10.39
N VAL A 11 33.44 13.77 -9.68
CA VAL A 11 34.79 14.23 -9.98
C VAL A 11 35.21 13.58 -11.29
N VAL A 12 34.69 14.11 -12.40
CA VAL A 12 35.21 13.78 -13.72
C VAL A 12 36.44 14.70 -13.89
N ASN A 13 37.60 14.18 -13.56
CA ASN A 13 38.85 14.82 -13.92
C ASN A 13 38.92 14.88 -15.46
N ASN A 14 38.68 16.05 -16.02
CA ASN A 14 38.77 16.38 -17.45
C ASN A 14 37.91 15.46 -18.35
N PRO A 15 36.63 15.73 -18.54
CA PRO A 15 35.90 15.05 -19.60
C PRO A 15 36.50 15.40 -20.96
N PRO A 16 36.67 14.42 -21.87
CA PRO A 16 37.08 14.70 -23.23
C PRO A 16 36.19 15.78 -23.85
N ALA A 17 36.75 16.71 -24.59
CA ALA A 17 35.97 17.75 -25.27
C ALA A 17 34.89 17.14 -26.14
N GLY A 18 33.62 17.50 -25.91
CA GLY A 18 32.44 17.01 -26.66
C GLY A 18 31.55 15.98 -25.94
N VAL A 19 31.86 15.60 -24.70
CA VAL A 19 30.96 14.74 -23.91
C VAL A 19 29.96 15.60 -23.15
N THR A 20 28.70 15.51 -23.49
CA THR A 20 27.57 16.10 -22.74
C THR A 20 26.91 15.00 -21.93
N ILE A 21 26.90 15.13 -20.59
CA ILE A 21 26.16 14.23 -19.70
C ILE A 21 24.82 14.89 -19.39
N THR A 22 23.75 14.28 -19.85
CA THR A 22 22.40 14.72 -19.50
C THR A 22 21.86 13.77 -18.45
N VAL A 23 21.46 14.29 -17.29
CA VAL A 23 20.79 13.53 -16.23
C VAL A 23 19.35 13.99 -16.18
N SER A 24 18.42 13.08 -16.37
CA SER A 24 17.00 13.31 -16.17
C SER A 24 16.47 12.39 -15.07
N ASN A 25 15.61 12.91 -14.20
CA ASN A 25 14.82 12.11 -13.30
C ASN A 25 13.43 12.00 -13.89
N ASP A 26 13.12 10.86 -14.45
CA ASP A 26 11.82 10.60 -15.11
C ASP A 26 10.72 10.27 -14.09
N GLU A 27 11.11 9.93 -12.86
CA GLU A 27 10.19 9.61 -11.77
C GLU A 27 10.23 10.66 -10.65
N PRO A 28 9.06 11.01 -10.07
CA PRO A 28 9.02 11.88 -8.90
C PRO A 28 9.68 11.21 -7.69
N SER A 29 10.21 11.99 -6.78
CA SER A 29 10.76 11.46 -5.53
C SER A 29 9.69 10.72 -4.74
N ALA A 30 10.00 9.50 -4.25
CA ALA A 30 9.14 8.69 -3.42
C ALA A 30 9.80 8.42 -2.05
N GLY A 31 8.99 8.00 -1.06
CA GLY A 31 9.48 7.61 0.26
C GLY A 31 9.62 8.76 1.27
N GLY A 32 9.10 9.94 0.95
CA GLY A 32 8.91 11.04 1.91
C GLY A 32 7.43 11.22 2.23
N THR A 33 7.10 11.45 3.49
CA THR A 33 5.74 11.80 3.92
C THR A 33 5.79 12.95 4.92
N ASP A 34 4.66 13.59 5.13
CA ASP A 34 4.45 14.47 6.27
C ASP A 34 4.63 13.71 7.58
N GLY A 35 4.81 14.40 8.69
CA GLY A 35 4.93 13.79 10.02
C GLY A 35 3.74 12.87 10.33
N GLN A 36 3.97 11.89 11.21
CA GLN A 36 2.94 10.97 11.67
C GLN A 36 1.77 11.72 12.31
N THR A 37 0.57 11.23 12.08
CA THR A 37 -0.64 11.73 12.77
C THR A 37 -0.63 11.33 14.23
N VAL A 38 -1.38 12.04 15.07
CA VAL A 38 -1.49 11.74 16.52
C VAL A 38 -1.99 10.31 16.75
N ASP A 39 -2.89 9.80 15.92
CA ASP A 39 -3.42 8.45 16.06
C ASP A 39 -2.41 7.38 15.65
N GLU A 40 -1.58 7.64 14.65
CA GLU A 40 -0.45 6.78 14.28
C GLU A 40 0.59 6.74 15.40
N ILE A 41 0.96 7.90 15.97
CA ILE A 41 1.88 7.98 17.11
C ILE A 41 1.33 7.20 18.29
N ARG A 42 0.05 7.36 18.62
CA ARG A 42 -0.59 6.67 19.73
C ARG A 42 -0.60 5.15 19.55
N SER A 43 -0.90 4.69 18.33
CA SER A 43 -0.88 3.27 17.98
C SER A 43 0.51 2.65 18.11
N ASN A 44 1.54 3.37 17.69
CA ASN A 44 2.91 2.86 17.64
C ASN A 44 3.67 3.02 18.97
N ALA A 45 3.27 3.98 19.83
CA ALA A 45 4.01 4.34 21.03
C ALA A 45 4.13 3.18 22.04
N SER A 46 3.06 2.43 22.26
CA SER A 46 3.07 1.32 23.21
C SER A 46 4.01 0.20 22.80
N SER A 47 3.99 -0.18 21.53
CA SER A 47 4.86 -1.23 20.96
C SER A 47 6.32 -0.78 20.93
N PHE A 48 6.58 0.48 20.59
CA PHE A 48 7.92 1.06 20.60
C PHE A 48 8.52 1.04 22.01
N PHE A 49 7.73 1.40 23.02
CA PHE A 49 8.18 1.41 24.42
C PHE A 49 8.45 -0.01 24.95
N ALA A 50 7.60 -0.96 24.60
CA ALA A 50 7.73 -2.36 25.02
C ALA A 50 9.00 -3.03 24.47
N SER A 51 9.48 -2.63 23.29
CA SER A 51 10.66 -3.23 22.63
C SER A 51 12.00 -2.94 23.31
N GLN A 52 12.06 -1.97 24.25
CA GLN A 52 13.27 -1.62 25.01
C GLN A 52 14.55 -1.47 24.18
N LEU A 53 14.45 -0.88 22.98
CA LEU A 53 15.55 -0.66 22.04
C LEU A 53 16.21 -1.93 21.47
N ARG A 54 15.53 -3.08 21.53
CA ARG A 54 15.97 -4.33 20.91
C ARG A 54 14.82 -5.01 20.19
N CYS A 55 15.09 -5.69 19.10
CA CYS A 55 14.10 -6.45 18.36
C CYS A 55 14.26 -7.93 18.71
N VAL A 56 13.26 -8.51 19.35
CA VAL A 56 13.21 -9.94 19.74
C VAL A 56 12.03 -10.63 19.04
N THR A 57 10.87 -9.96 19.00
CA THR A 57 9.66 -10.46 18.34
C THR A 57 9.49 -9.83 16.95
N LYS A 58 8.63 -10.42 16.13
CA LYS A 58 8.28 -9.84 14.81
C LYS A 58 7.67 -8.44 14.96
N GLU A 59 6.87 -8.28 15.99
CA GLU A 59 6.19 -7.04 16.34
C GLU A 59 7.19 -5.94 16.73
N ASP A 60 8.29 -6.30 17.41
CA ASP A 60 9.38 -5.36 17.72
C ASP A 60 10.05 -4.85 16.43
N TYR A 61 10.36 -5.76 15.49
CA TYR A 61 10.90 -5.38 14.20
C TYR A 61 9.95 -4.48 13.43
N GLN A 62 8.67 -4.84 13.35
CA GLN A 62 7.63 -4.06 12.68
C GLN A 62 7.49 -2.67 13.28
N SER A 63 7.38 -2.58 14.60
CA SER A 63 7.28 -1.33 15.34
C SER A 63 8.49 -0.43 15.13
N ARG A 64 9.69 -1.03 15.12
CA ARG A 64 10.94 -0.31 14.90
C ARG A 64 11.05 0.24 13.48
N ILE A 65 10.62 -0.53 12.47
CA ILE A 65 10.61 -0.10 11.07
C ILE A 65 9.59 1.02 10.86
N LEU A 66 8.39 0.91 11.43
CA LEU A 66 7.38 1.98 11.35
C LEU A 66 7.80 3.27 12.07
N SER A 67 8.70 3.16 13.05
CA SER A 67 9.28 4.30 13.77
C SER A 67 10.59 4.81 13.15
N LEU A 68 10.85 4.48 11.88
CA LEU A 68 12.06 4.90 11.18
C LEU A 68 12.18 6.43 11.16
N PRO A 69 13.33 7.01 11.58
CA PRO A 69 13.53 8.45 11.49
C PRO A 69 13.40 8.94 10.04
N GLN A 70 12.72 10.06 9.83
CA GLN A 70 12.42 10.62 8.49
C GLN A 70 13.65 10.80 7.60
N LYS A 71 14.82 11.03 8.17
CA LYS A 71 16.09 11.13 7.43
C LYS A 71 16.47 9.87 6.66
N PHE A 72 15.91 8.72 7.02
CA PHE A 72 16.15 7.43 6.35
C PHE A 72 15.05 7.06 5.34
N GLY A 73 13.99 7.83 5.28
CA GLY A 73 12.80 7.60 4.47
C GLY A 73 11.56 7.36 5.33
N SER A 74 10.44 7.12 4.70
CA SER A 74 9.16 6.90 5.37
C SER A 74 8.50 5.62 4.88
N ILE A 75 7.92 4.88 5.82
CA ILE A 75 7.21 3.62 5.57
C ILE A 75 5.75 3.78 5.96
N ALA A 76 4.86 3.46 5.03
CA ALA A 76 3.42 3.50 5.24
C ALA A 76 2.91 2.25 5.98
N LYS A 77 3.36 1.08 5.52
CA LYS A 77 2.94 -0.22 6.02
C LYS A 77 4.14 -1.15 6.11
N CYS A 78 4.16 -1.99 7.13
CA CYS A 78 5.21 -2.99 7.34
C CYS A 78 4.62 -4.28 7.89
N ILE A 79 5.11 -5.42 7.41
CA ILE A 79 4.88 -6.72 8.03
C ILE A 79 6.19 -7.51 8.03
N VAL A 80 6.40 -8.27 9.09
CA VAL A 80 7.57 -9.14 9.25
C VAL A 80 7.14 -10.59 9.33
N GLU A 81 7.70 -11.43 8.48
CA GLU A 81 7.44 -12.86 8.43
C GLU A 81 8.69 -13.64 8.78
N ARG A 82 8.51 -14.79 9.43
CA ARG A 82 9.59 -15.71 9.65
C ARG A 82 9.56 -16.79 8.58
N MET A 83 10.66 -16.91 7.87
CA MET A 83 10.83 -17.93 6.84
C MET A 83 11.22 -19.27 7.45
N ASP A 84 11.02 -20.34 6.69
CA ASP A 84 11.59 -21.65 7.01
C ASP A 84 13.11 -21.50 7.07
N GLY A 85 13.71 -21.94 8.17
CA GLY A 85 15.13 -21.71 8.43
C GLY A 85 15.46 -20.54 9.35
N GLY A 86 14.44 -19.78 9.82
CA GLY A 86 14.58 -18.79 10.88
C GLY A 86 14.90 -17.37 10.42
N ALA A 87 15.16 -17.15 9.13
CA ALA A 87 15.33 -15.80 8.58
C ALA A 87 14.04 -14.98 8.66
N LEU A 88 14.18 -13.69 8.86
CA LEU A 88 13.07 -12.74 8.86
C LEU A 88 12.96 -12.07 7.49
N LEU A 89 11.77 -12.09 6.92
CA LEU A 89 11.45 -11.39 5.69
C LEU A 89 10.56 -10.19 6.00
N VAL A 90 11.03 -9.02 5.62
CA VAL A 90 10.34 -7.75 5.86
C VAL A 90 9.69 -7.28 4.57
N HIS A 91 8.37 -7.10 4.59
CA HIS A 91 7.64 -6.46 3.52
C HIS A 91 7.22 -5.07 3.93
N THR A 92 7.44 -4.10 3.07
CA THR A 92 7.15 -2.69 3.32
C THR A 92 6.47 -2.05 2.13
N LEU A 93 5.63 -1.07 2.39
CA LEU A 93 5.06 -0.18 1.39
C LEU A 93 5.23 1.27 1.86
N SER A 94 5.49 2.16 0.93
CA SER A 94 5.60 3.60 1.17
C SER A 94 4.40 4.34 0.58
N TYR A 95 4.22 5.61 0.97
CA TYR A 95 3.25 6.49 0.32
C TYR A 95 3.90 7.28 -0.82
N ASN A 96 3.14 7.51 -1.88
CA ASN A 96 3.47 8.53 -2.87
C ASN A 96 2.94 9.91 -2.41
N GLN A 97 3.15 10.95 -3.24
CA GLN A 97 2.67 12.32 -2.98
C GLN A 97 1.15 12.41 -2.84
N ASN A 98 0.40 11.47 -3.42
CA ASN A 98 -1.06 11.41 -3.35
C ASN A 98 -1.57 10.52 -2.21
N LYS A 99 -0.71 10.12 -1.27
CA LYS A 99 -1.00 9.17 -0.18
C LYS A 99 -1.49 7.80 -0.64
N GLN A 100 -1.12 7.38 -1.86
CA GLN A 100 -1.39 6.04 -2.37
C GLN A 100 -0.19 5.13 -2.05
N LEU A 101 -0.45 3.83 -1.88
CA LEU A 101 0.60 2.86 -1.62
C LEU A 101 1.44 2.60 -2.88
N VAL A 102 2.74 2.61 -2.68
CA VAL A 102 3.74 2.31 -3.70
C VAL A 102 4.83 1.41 -3.12
N GLN A 103 5.59 0.79 -4.01
CA GLN A 103 6.78 0.03 -3.61
C GLN A 103 7.75 0.93 -2.86
N THR A 104 8.34 0.39 -1.80
CA THR A 104 9.38 1.12 -1.06
C THR A 104 10.63 1.22 -1.92
N PRO A 105 11.18 2.42 -2.15
CA PRO A 105 12.41 2.59 -2.91
C PRO A 105 13.57 1.76 -2.34
N GLN A 106 14.39 1.21 -3.22
CA GLN A 106 15.53 0.36 -2.82
C GLN A 106 16.47 1.05 -1.83
N LEU A 107 16.71 2.36 -2.01
CA LEU A 107 17.52 3.14 -1.08
C LEU A 107 16.93 3.15 0.34
N VAL A 108 15.61 3.27 0.45
CA VAL A 108 14.93 3.23 1.75
C VAL A 108 15.04 1.85 2.38
N LEU A 109 14.92 0.76 1.59
CA LEU A 109 15.13 -0.61 2.08
C LEU A 109 16.56 -0.81 2.62
N GLN A 110 17.56 -0.29 1.94
CA GLN A 110 18.97 -0.31 2.42
C GLN A 110 19.12 0.48 3.73
N ASN A 111 18.49 1.65 3.82
CA ASN A 111 18.49 2.46 5.04
C ASN A 111 17.82 1.75 6.21
N ILE A 112 16.68 1.05 5.96
CA ILE A 112 16.03 0.22 6.97
C ILE A 112 16.98 -0.89 7.44
N GLY A 113 17.65 -1.57 6.52
CA GLY A 113 18.64 -2.60 6.86
C GLY A 113 19.73 -2.09 7.77
N THR A 114 20.29 -0.93 7.44
CA THR A 114 21.32 -0.28 8.26
C THR A 114 20.79 0.14 9.63
N TYR A 115 19.57 0.66 9.68
CA TYR A 115 18.94 1.08 10.93
C TYR A 115 18.62 -0.12 11.84
N ILE A 116 18.00 -1.16 11.30
CA ILE A 116 17.61 -2.35 12.06
C ILE A 116 18.82 -3.14 12.57
N ASN A 117 19.95 -3.10 11.88
CA ASN A 117 21.18 -3.75 12.35
C ASN A 117 21.65 -3.29 13.72
N GLN A 118 21.24 -2.10 14.18
CA GLN A 118 21.56 -1.58 15.50
C GLN A 118 20.72 -2.23 16.63
N PHE A 119 19.59 -2.84 16.28
CA PHE A 119 18.60 -3.33 17.24
C PHE A 119 18.30 -4.83 17.12
N ARG A 120 18.69 -5.46 16.00
CA ARG A 120 18.43 -6.88 15.74
C ARG A 120 19.24 -7.80 16.66
N MET A 121 18.74 -9.01 16.86
CA MET A 121 19.51 -10.10 17.46
C MET A 121 20.66 -10.48 16.52
N ILE A 122 21.80 -10.89 17.10
CA ILE A 122 23.02 -11.23 16.33
C ILE A 122 22.75 -12.37 15.34
N ASN A 123 21.93 -13.33 15.71
CA ASN A 123 21.64 -14.50 14.90
C ASN A 123 20.52 -14.29 13.88
N ASP A 124 19.81 -13.17 13.93
CA ASP A 124 18.70 -12.91 13.02
C ASP A 124 19.23 -12.45 11.66
N GLN A 125 18.77 -13.11 10.61
CA GLN A 125 18.99 -12.68 9.23
C GLN A 125 17.73 -11.95 8.77
N VAL A 126 17.88 -10.71 8.32
CA VAL A 126 16.78 -9.86 7.87
C VAL A 126 16.91 -9.61 6.38
N GLY A 127 15.94 -10.09 5.61
CA GLY A 127 15.78 -9.82 4.18
C GLY A 127 14.60 -8.88 3.92
N PHE A 128 14.59 -8.23 2.77
CA PHE A 128 13.55 -7.27 2.38
C PHE A 128 12.90 -7.69 1.07
N GLY A 129 11.57 -7.74 1.09
CA GLY A 129 10.79 -8.01 -0.09
C GLY A 129 11.07 -9.36 -0.75
N PHE A 130 10.70 -9.47 -2.01
CA PHE A 130 10.95 -10.65 -2.84
C PHE A 130 11.38 -10.19 -4.24
N THR A 131 12.11 -11.03 -4.96
CA THR A 131 12.56 -10.73 -6.33
C THR A 131 11.73 -11.54 -7.32
N LEU A 132 11.21 -10.87 -8.34
CA LEU A 132 10.50 -11.47 -9.46
C LEU A 132 11.02 -10.86 -10.75
N ASN A 133 11.48 -11.68 -11.70
CA ASN A 133 12.06 -11.23 -12.97
C ASN A 133 13.10 -10.11 -12.78
N ASP A 134 14.05 -10.33 -11.88
CA ASP A 134 15.12 -9.40 -11.50
C ASP A 134 14.65 -8.05 -10.88
N THR A 135 13.35 -7.91 -10.63
CA THR A 135 12.77 -6.75 -9.96
C THR A 135 12.48 -7.07 -8.48
N LEU A 136 12.98 -6.22 -7.59
CA LEU A 136 12.70 -6.33 -6.16
C LEU A 136 11.35 -5.69 -5.83
N PHE A 137 10.45 -6.48 -5.25
CA PHE A 137 9.16 -6.03 -4.73
C PHE A 137 9.18 -5.99 -3.22
N SER A 138 8.87 -4.85 -2.65
CA SER A 138 8.85 -4.68 -1.20
C SER A 138 7.56 -5.19 -0.55
N GLY A 139 6.45 -5.27 -1.29
CA GLY A 139 5.15 -5.79 -0.84
C GLY A 139 4.15 -5.81 -1.98
N TYR A 140 2.99 -6.42 -1.77
CA TYR A 140 1.91 -6.47 -2.77
C TYR A 140 0.82 -5.45 -2.47
N VAL A 141 0.33 -4.77 -3.50
CA VAL A 141 -0.86 -3.91 -3.44
C VAL A 141 -1.93 -4.50 -4.34
N ILE A 142 -3.09 -4.81 -3.77
CA ILE A 142 -4.26 -5.28 -4.51
C ILE A 142 -5.19 -4.09 -4.68
N ASN A 143 -5.11 -3.45 -5.84
CA ASN A 143 -6.00 -2.34 -6.19
C ASN A 143 -7.35 -2.89 -6.65
N PHE A 144 -8.42 -2.20 -6.33
CA PHE A 144 -9.78 -2.59 -6.71
C PHE A 144 -10.69 -1.37 -6.89
N GLY A 145 -11.82 -1.61 -7.53
CA GLY A 145 -12.95 -0.70 -7.59
C GLY A 145 -14.16 -1.29 -6.88
N VAL A 146 -15.16 -0.45 -6.62
CA VAL A 146 -16.40 -0.84 -5.95
C VAL A 146 -17.58 -0.52 -6.86
N ARG A 147 -18.42 -1.52 -7.14
CA ARG A 147 -19.71 -1.32 -7.83
C ARG A 147 -20.82 -1.56 -6.83
N PHE A 148 -21.76 -0.64 -6.79
CA PHE A 148 -22.93 -0.79 -5.93
C PHE A 148 -24.23 -0.39 -6.63
N VAL A 149 -25.33 -1.07 -6.27
CA VAL A 149 -26.68 -0.70 -6.65
C VAL A 149 -27.56 -0.81 -5.41
N VAL A 150 -28.16 0.32 -5.01
CA VAL A 150 -29.01 0.42 -3.83
C VAL A 150 -30.43 0.77 -4.23
N ASN A 151 -31.40 0.21 -3.50
CA ASN A 151 -32.79 0.63 -3.54
C ASN A 151 -32.98 1.73 -2.49
N TYR A 152 -33.55 2.84 -2.89
CA TYR A 152 -33.79 3.98 -2.02
C TYR A 152 -35.28 4.29 -1.84
N ASP A 153 -35.62 4.97 -0.76
CA ASP A 153 -36.98 5.43 -0.50
C ASP A 153 -37.35 6.56 -1.49
N ARG A 154 -38.55 6.44 -2.10
CA ARG A 154 -39.09 7.42 -3.04
C ARG A 154 -39.21 8.85 -2.45
N ARG A 155 -39.23 8.96 -1.12
CA ARG A 155 -39.29 10.26 -0.41
C ARG A 155 -37.92 10.91 -0.26
N SER A 156 -36.84 10.13 -0.44
CA SER A 156 -35.46 10.59 -0.30
C SER A 156 -34.91 11.12 -1.63
N ASN A 157 -33.98 12.05 -1.56
CA ASN A 157 -33.27 12.54 -2.73
C ASN A 157 -32.24 11.50 -3.21
N PRO A 158 -32.39 10.94 -4.42
CA PRO A 158 -31.51 9.88 -4.91
C PRO A 158 -30.04 10.31 -5.00
N THR A 159 -29.77 11.59 -5.29
CA THR A 159 -28.40 12.11 -5.37
C THR A 159 -27.73 12.15 -3.99
N GLU A 160 -28.47 12.56 -2.99
CA GLU A 160 -27.99 12.62 -1.60
C GLU A 160 -27.71 11.21 -1.07
N VAL A 161 -28.64 10.27 -1.26
CA VAL A 161 -28.46 8.86 -0.88
C VAL A 161 -27.21 8.28 -1.56
N LYS A 162 -27.02 8.52 -2.88
CA LYS A 162 -25.83 8.07 -3.61
C LYS A 162 -24.55 8.64 -3.00
N LEU A 163 -24.51 9.94 -2.71
CA LEU A 163 -23.32 10.58 -2.12
C LEU A 163 -23.00 10.03 -0.73
N ASN A 164 -24.02 9.80 0.09
CA ASN A 164 -23.85 9.23 1.42
C ASN A 164 -23.28 7.79 1.35
N VAL A 165 -23.78 6.96 0.41
CA VAL A 165 -23.24 5.63 0.19
C VAL A 165 -21.77 5.68 -0.26
N ILE A 166 -21.45 6.56 -1.21
CA ILE A 166 -20.06 6.77 -1.66
C ILE A 166 -19.17 7.18 -0.49
N GLN A 167 -19.65 8.07 0.39
CA GLN A 167 -18.88 8.51 1.55
C GLN A 167 -18.63 7.36 2.54
N VAL A 168 -19.63 6.53 2.81
CA VAL A 168 -19.46 5.33 3.66
C VAL A 168 -18.44 4.36 3.07
N ILE A 169 -18.48 4.12 1.74
CA ILE A 169 -17.50 3.26 1.07
C ILE A 169 -16.09 3.84 1.20
N LYS A 170 -15.92 5.16 0.97
CA LYS A 170 -14.63 5.84 1.14
C LYS A 170 -14.10 5.74 2.57
N ASP A 171 -14.97 5.94 3.56
CA ASP A 171 -14.59 5.87 4.97
C ASP A 171 -14.26 4.44 5.44
N PHE A 172 -14.89 3.44 4.83
CA PHE A 172 -14.61 2.04 5.08
C PHE A 172 -13.24 1.63 4.54
N PHE A 173 -12.91 2.04 3.31
CA PHE A 173 -11.67 1.70 2.62
C PHE A 173 -10.57 2.76 2.77
N LYS A 174 -10.61 3.60 3.81
CA LYS A 174 -9.49 4.49 4.09
C LYS A 174 -8.20 3.72 4.22
N ILE A 175 -7.16 4.20 3.54
CA ILE A 175 -5.86 3.50 3.47
C ILE A 175 -5.22 3.30 4.85
N GLU A 176 -5.47 4.20 5.79
CA GLU A 176 -4.98 4.10 7.16
C GLU A 176 -5.54 2.86 7.88
N LYS A 177 -6.77 2.47 7.55
CA LYS A 177 -7.42 1.28 8.13
C LYS A 177 -6.99 -0.02 7.49
N MET A 178 -6.53 0.01 6.24
CA MET A 178 -6.11 -1.18 5.51
C MET A 178 -4.68 -1.59 5.91
N GLN A 179 -4.51 -2.82 6.37
CA GLN A 179 -3.22 -3.35 6.81
C GLN A 179 -2.86 -4.61 6.01
N PHE A 180 -1.60 -5.04 6.11
CA PHE A 180 -1.21 -6.35 5.60
C PHE A 180 -2.03 -7.45 6.25
N ARG A 181 -2.37 -8.50 5.51
CA ARG A 181 -3.21 -9.64 5.93
C ARG A 181 -4.65 -9.30 6.30
N GLN A 182 -5.04 -8.04 6.22
CA GLN A 182 -6.38 -7.65 6.61
C GLN A 182 -7.39 -8.16 5.58
N SER A 183 -8.39 -8.88 6.07
CA SER A 183 -9.54 -9.29 5.27
C SER A 183 -10.57 -8.17 5.18
N ILE A 184 -11.27 -8.12 4.05
CA ILE A 184 -12.42 -7.24 3.85
C ILE A 184 -13.68 -8.03 4.20
N ASN A 185 -14.45 -7.55 5.17
CA ASN A 185 -15.76 -8.08 5.49
C ASN A 185 -16.82 -7.25 4.75
N LEU A 186 -17.38 -7.83 3.69
CA LEU A 186 -18.44 -7.17 2.92
C LEU A 186 -19.74 -7.04 3.70
N ASN A 187 -20.01 -7.95 4.65
CA ASN A 187 -21.20 -7.87 5.46
C ASN A 187 -21.22 -6.63 6.36
N ASP A 188 -20.03 -6.24 6.91
CA ASP A 188 -19.90 -5.01 7.70
C ASP A 188 -20.13 -3.77 6.83
N LEU A 189 -19.62 -3.78 5.59
CA LEU A 189 -19.85 -2.71 4.64
C LEU A 189 -21.33 -2.63 4.25
N GLN A 190 -21.97 -3.76 3.99
CA GLN A 190 -23.42 -3.83 3.70
C GLN A 190 -24.24 -3.30 4.88
N TYR A 191 -23.89 -3.70 6.09
CA TYR A 191 -24.57 -3.23 7.30
C TYR A 191 -24.45 -1.70 7.45
N ASN A 192 -23.26 -1.15 7.22
CA ASN A 192 -23.04 0.30 7.28
C ASN A 192 -23.86 1.07 6.22
N ILE A 193 -23.99 0.51 5.00
CA ILE A 193 -24.78 1.10 3.93
C ILE A 193 -26.28 1.03 4.26
N LEU A 194 -26.76 -0.12 4.78
CA LEU A 194 -28.16 -0.30 5.16
C LEU A 194 -28.59 0.61 6.33
N GLY A 195 -27.63 1.02 7.16
CA GLY A 195 -27.87 1.97 8.25
C GLY A 195 -28.04 3.43 7.83
N LEU A 196 -27.89 3.73 6.53
CA LEU A 196 -28.07 5.09 6.01
C LEU A 196 -29.55 5.43 5.82
N ASP A 197 -29.89 6.67 6.17
CA ASP A 197 -31.23 7.20 5.91
C ASP A 197 -31.53 7.21 4.41
N GLY A 198 -32.72 6.72 4.05
CA GLY A 198 -33.17 6.65 2.66
C GLY A 198 -32.72 5.42 1.89
N VAL A 199 -31.88 4.54 2.43
CA VAL A 199 -31.55 3.24 1.84
C VAL A 199 -32.52 2.18 2.34
N ILE A 200 -33.21 1.49 1.41
CA ILE A 200 -34.13 0.42 1.73
C ILE A 200 -33.45 -0.95 1.61
N GLY A 201 -32.52 -1.09 0.69
CA GLY A 201 -31.84 -2.34 0.44
C GLY A 201 -30.69 -2.22 -0.55
N ILE A 202 -29.84 -3.23 -0.56
CA ILE A 202 -28.72 -3.33 -1.49
C ILE A 202 -29.05 -4.41 -2.51
N LYS A 203 -29.07 -4.04 -3.79
CA LYS A 203 -29.27 -4.97 -4.89
C LYS A 203 -27.95 -5.61 -5.33
N GLU A 204 -26.89 -4.84 -5.35
CA GLU A 204 -25.56 -5.29 -5.75
C GLU A 204 -24.49 -4.52 -4.96
N LEU A 205 -23.49 -5.24 -4.46
CA LEU A 205 -22.28 -4.70 -3.90
C LEU A 205 -21.14 -5.65 -4.26
N LYS A 206 -20.24 -5.21 -5.13
CA LYS A 206 -19.12 -6.00 -5.62
C LYS A 206 -17.85 -5.22 -5.61
N LEU A 207 -16.76 -5.92 -5.23
CA LEU A 207 -15.41 -5.47 -5.49
C LEU A 207 -14.95 -6.12 -6.79
N PHE A 208 -14.27 -5.36 -7.62
CA PHE A 208 -13.82 -5.84 -8.92
C PHE A 208 -12.42 -5.31 -9.23
N GLN A 209 -11.74 -6.06 -10.05
CA GLN A 209 -10.45 -5.69 -10.59
C GLN A 209 -10.47 -6.13 -12.05
N ASP A 210 -10.74 -5.20 -12.94
CA ASP A 210 -10.86 -5.50 -14.36
C ASP A 210 -9.75 -4.78 -15.14
N GLY A 211 -9.04 -5.54 -15.97
CA GLY A 211 -7.96 -5.00 -16.79
C GLY A 211 -8.43 -4.34 -18.08
N ASN A 212 -9.72 -4.38 -18.38
CA ASN A 212 -10.28 -4.02 -19.69
C ASN A 212 -10.99 -2.65 -19.72
N ASN A 213 -10.49 -1.64 -19.00
CA ASN A 213 -11.04 -0.27 -19.05
C ASN A 213 -12.47 -0.11 -18.51
N GLU A 214 -12.98 -1.00 -17.70
CA GLU A 214 -14.28 -0.81 -17.06
C GLU A 214 -14.27 0.21 -15.91
N TYR A 215 -13.06 0.70 -15.54
CA TYR A 215 -12.93 1.76 -14.54
C TYR A 215 -13.15 3.13 -15.14
N ALA A 216 -13.87 3.97 -14.45
CA ALA A 216 -14.05 5.36 -14.84
C ALA A 216 -12.73 6.12 -14.99
N SER A 217 -11.69 5.70 -14.27
CA SER A 217 -10.34 6.24 -14.37
C SER A 217 -9.59 5.80 -15.63
N GLY A 218 -10.06 4.77 -16.33
CA GLY A 218 -9.38 4.20 -17.52
C GLY A 218 -8.02 3.58 -17.21
N ARG A 219 -7.71 3.29 -15.94
CA ARG A 219 -6.41 2.77 -15.49
C ARG A 219 -6.46 1.27 -15.29
N GLN A 220 -5.35 0.59 -15.63
CA GLN A 220 -5.11 -0.76 -15.16
C GLN A 220 -4.88 -0.77 -13.64
N LEU A 221 -5.63 -1.59 -12.91
CA LEU A 221 -5.49 -1.72 -11.47
C LEU A 221 -4.53 -2.84 -11.06
N TYR A 222 -4.00 -3.61 -11.99
CA TYR A 222 -3.01 -4.65 -11.70
C TYR A 222 -1.99 -4.78 -12.83
N TYR A 223 -0.82 -5.30 -12.48
CA TYR A 223 0.34 -5.44 -13.38
C TYR A 223 0.88 -6.86 -13.45
N TYR A 224 0.27 -7.79 -12.71
CA TYR A 224 0.64 -9.20 -12.71
C TYR A 224 -0.50 -10.07 -13.14
N LYS A 225 -0.22 -11.06 -13.98
CA LYS A 225 -1.08 -12.22 -14.14
C LYS A 225 -0.96 -13.14 -12.92
N GLY A 226 -1.92 -14.06 -12.76
CA GLY A 226 -1.91 -15.03 -11.68
C GLY A 226 -0.71 -15.98 -11.65
N ASP A 227 0.06 -16.03 -12.72
CA ASP A 227 1.32 -16.76 -12.90
C ASP A 227 2.57 -15.93 -12.54
N GLY A 228 2.39 -14.68 -12.10
CA GLY A 228 3.48 -13.77 -11.75
C GLY A 228 4.02 -12.95 -12.92
N GLU A 229 3.45 -13.06 -14.11
CA GLU A 229 3.85 -12.24 -15.25
C GLU A 229 3.46 -10.78 -15.07
N VAL A 230 4.39 -9.85 -15.28
CA VAL A 230 4.14 -8.41 -15.26
C VAL A 230 3.37 -8.00 -16.51
N ILE A 231 2.20 -7.36 -16.32
CA ILE A 231 1.32 -6.95 -17.44
C ILE A 231 1.57 -5.51 -17.87
N GLY A 232 2.21 -4.68 -17.04
CA GLY A 232 2.43 -3.25 -17.33
C GLY A 232 3.80 -2.76 -16.91
N THR A 233 4.16 -1.58 -17.40
CA THR A 233 5.46 -0.92 -17.16
C THR A 233 5.36 0.27 -16.20
N ASP A 234 4.17 0.55 -15.65
CA ASP A 234 3.98 1.69 -14.74
C ASP A 234 4.51 1.35 -13.33
N SER A 235 5.09 2.34 -12.65
CA SER A 235 5.71 2.22 -11.32
C SER A 235 4.74 1.86 -10.17
N ASN A 236 3.45 1.84 -10.44
CA ASN A 236 2.41 1.54 -9.45
C ASN A 236 1.95 0.08 -9.55
N TYR A 237 2.74 -0.83 -9.06
CA TYR A 237 2.49 -2.27 -9.15
C TYR A 237 1.27 -2.69 -8.33
N GLY A 238 0.26 -3.22 -9.02
CA GLY A 238 -0.88 -3.91 -8.43
C GLY A 238 -0.78 -5.42 -8.66
N PHE A 239 -1.33 -6.19 -7.74
CA PHE A 239 -1.41 -7.64 -7.85
C PHE A 239 -2.77 -8.05 -8.41
N LYS A 240 -2.78 -8.94 -9.42
CA LYS A 240 -4.03 -9.48 -9.99
C LYS A 240 -4.72 -10.37 -8.97
N TYR A 241 -5.99 -10.08 -8.70
CA TYR A 241 -6.77 -10.77 -7.71
C TYR A 241 -8.20 -11.04 -8.21
N ASN A 242 -8.67 -12.26 -8.08
CA ASN A 242 -10.02 -12.64 -8.48
C ASN A 242 -10.95 -12.56 -7.27
N PHE A 243 -11.69 -11.45 -7.17
CA PHE A 243 -12.61 -11.20 -6.07
C PHE A 243 -13.79 -12.17 -6.04
N ASP A 244 -14.33 -12.56 -7.20
CA ASP A 244 -15.50 -13.47 -7.27
C ASP A 244 -15.18 -14.85 -6.69
N ASN A 245 -13.99 -15.36 -6.94
CA ASN A 245 -13.56 -16.67 -6.40
C ASN A 245 -13.05 -16.58 -4.95
N ALA A 246 -12.71 -15.38 -4.49
CA ALA A 246 -12.12 -15.17 -3.16
C ALA A 246 -13.15 -14.93 -2.07
N ILE A 247 -14.38 -14.59 -2.43
CA ILE A 247 -15.46 -14.35 -1.47
C ILE A 247 -15.89 -15.67 -0.85
N ARG A 248 -15.73 -15.79 0.47
CA ARG A 248 -16.25 -16.89 1.28
C ARG A 248 -16.98 -16.31 2.48
N ASP A 249 -18.26 -16.61 2.60
CA ASP A 249 -19.12 -16.14 3.69
C ASP A 249 -19.12 -14.60 3.84
N GLY A 250 -19.03 -13.89 2.71
CA GLY A 250 -18.96 -12.41 2.70
C GLY A 250 -17.60 -11.83 3.10
N VAL A 251 -16.59 -12.66 3.32
CA VAL A 251 -15.22 -12.22 3.69
C VAL A 251 -14.26 -12.48 2.53
N ILE A 252 -13.48 -11.46 2.18
CA ILE A 252 -12.41 -11.53 1.19
C ILE A 252 -11.08 -11.49 1.92
N ARG A 253 -10.23 -12.47 1.67
CA ARG A 253 -8.90 -12.57 2.28
C ARG A 253 -7.83 -12.36 1.23
N PRO A 254 -6.73 -11.63 1.54
CA PRO A 254 -5.63 -11.52 0.60
C PRO A 254 -5.02 -12.90 0.31
N SER A 255 -4.61 -13.13 -0.93
CA SER A 255 -4.03 -14.40 -1.38
C SER A 255 -2.67 -14.67 -0.76
N VAL A 256 -1.92 -13.61 -0.44
CA VAL A 256 -0.60 -13.66 0.19
C VAL A 256 -0.59 -12.75 1.42
N SER A 257 0.21 -13.12 2.40
CA SER A 257 0.30 -12.40 3.68
C SER A 257 0.93 -11.00 3.54
N SER A 258 1.73 -10.81 2.51
CA SER A 258 2.39 -9.54 2.18
C SER A 258 1.56 -8.64 1.25
N ALA A 259 0.24 -8.87 1.14
CA ALA A 259 -0.67 -8.05 0.35
C ALA A 259 -1.52 -7.12 1.21
N VAL A 260 -1.77 -5.92 0.66
CA VAL A 260 -2.68 -4.90 1.21
C VAL A 260 -3.72 -4.56 0.14
N PHE A 261 -4.98 -4.44 0.53
CA PHE A 261 -6.03 -3.94 -0.35
C PHE A 261 -6.04 -2.41 -0.37
N GLU A 262 -6.15 -1.82 -1.54
CA GLU A 262 -6.19 -0.37 -1.72
C GLU A 262 -7.28 0.05 -2.72
N LEU A 263 -8.18 0.93 -2.29
CA LEU A 263 -9.06 1.69 -3.18
C LEU A 263 -8.31 2.95 -3.64
N LYS A 264 -7.57 2.83 -4.74
CA LYS A 264 -6.56 3.81 -5.16
C LYS A 264 -7.15 5.14 -5.60
N ASN A 265 -8.26 5.12 -6.32
CA ASN A 265 -8.92 6.32 -6.84
C ASN A 265 -10.38 6.39 -6.38
N PRO A 266 -10.66 6.71 -5.11
CA PRO A 266 -12.00 6.64 -4.52
C PRO A 266 -13.02 7.60 -5.14
N ASN A 267 -12.58 8.55 -5.98
CA ASN A 267 -13.48 9.47 -6.70
C ASN A 267 -13.87 8.95 -8.09
N GLN A 268 -13.22 7.92 -8.59
CA GLN A 268 -13.37 7.40 -9.95
C GLN A 268 -13.75 5.92 -9.98
N ASP A 269 -13.32 5.16 -8.98
CA ASP A 269 -13.45 3.70 -8.95
C ASP A 269 -14.57 3.23 -7.97
N ILE A 270 -15.50 4.15 -7.61
CA ILE A 270 -16.72 3.86 -6.86
C ILE A 270 -17.94 4.23 -7.71
#